data_ea1c1c81ec9087c19b2caf06935f46dd
#
_entry.id   ea1c1c81ec9087c19b2caf06935f46dd
#
_cell.length_a   1.000
_cell.length_b   1.000
_cell.length_c   1.000
_cell.angle_alpha   90.00
_cell.angle_beta   90.00
_cell.angle_gamma   90.00
#
_symmetry.space_group_name_H-M   'P 1'
#
loop_
_entity.id
_entity.type
_entity.pdbx_description
1 polymer ?
#
loop_
_entity_poly.entity_id
_entity_poly.type
_entity_poly.pdbx_seq_one_letter_code
_entity_poly.pdbx_strand_id
1 'polypeptide(L)'
;MSRTDERRGQLVLLTAALAALALLPLVVAYLQLGAHPDVGARAEPGHETDRVVRALERAAGNASRAVSGTDPWVDRTATLAAFDRTLRPDRREIETARLDRGVSVRVRRNTTAAESWPGCPSGPNRQFGDCVVHDGVVVQERAEETYVVAVAFEIRVIDPS
;
A
#
# COMPACT_ATOMS: atom_id res chain seq x y z
N MET A 1 0.55 -56.57 -13.28
CA MET A 1 1.11 -55.21 -13.15
C MET A 1 2.48 -55.23 -13.77
N SER A 2 2.67 -54.52 -14.89
CA SER A 2 3.89 -54.58 -15.70
C SER A 2 5.00 -53.75 -15.11
N ARG A 3 6.23 -54.28 -15.03
CA ARG A 3 7.46 -53.58 -14.62
C ARG A 3 7.72 -52.24 -15.36
N THR A 4 7.06 -52.04 -16.49
CA THR A 4 7.12 -50.78 -17.28
C THR A 4 6.32 -49.64 -16.65
N ASP A 5 5.21 -49.91 -15.95
CA ASP A 5 4.38 -48.88 -15.31
C ASP A 5 5.04 -48.36 -14.03
N GLU A 6 5.75 -49.25 -13.31
CA GLU A 6 6.49 -48.89 -12.11
C GLU A 6 7.70 -47.98 -12.42
N ARG A 7 8.41 -48.23 -13.52
CA ARG A 7 9.52 -47.37 -13.99
C ARG A 7 9.03 -46.00 -14.48
N ARG A 8 7.86 -45.92 -15.10
CA ARG A 8 7.28 -44.62 -15.50
C ARG A 8 6.87 -43.79 -14.29
N GLY A 9 6.28 -44.39 -13.25
CA GLY A 9 5.96 -43.74 -12.01
C GLY A 9 7.20 -43.18 -11.29
N GLN A 10 8.29 -43.97 -11.24
CA GLN A 10 9.55 -43.54 -10.65
C GLN A 10 10.20 -42.37 -11.41
N LEU A 11 10.15 -42.35 -12.74
CA LEU A 11 10.67 -41.26 -13.57
C LEU A 11 9.89 -39.97 -13.33
N VAL A 12 8.56 -40.04 -13.22
CA VAL A 12 7.72 -38.84 -12.93
C VAL A 12 8.02 -38.27 -11.55
N LEU A 13 8.17 -39.15 -10.54
CA LEU A 13 8.54 -38.69 -9.18
C LEU A 13 9.93 -38.06 -9.14
N LEU A 14 10.88 -38.62 -9.88
CA LEU A 14 12.26 -38.09 -9.91
C LEU A 14 12.32 -36.73 -10.63
N THR A 15 11.59 -36.57 -11.73
CA THR A 15 11.49 -35.27 -12.41
C THR A 15 10.77 -34.21 -11.59
N ALA A 16 9.71 -34.59 -10.87
CA ALA A 16 9.00 -33.66 -9.96
C ALA A 16 9.91 -33.22 -8.78
N ALA A 17 10.67 -34.15 -8.21
CA ALA A 17 11.62 -33.82 -7.14
C ALA A 17 12.76 -32.90 -7.63
N LEU A 18 13.29 -33.12 -8.82
CA LEU A 18 14.32 -32.27 -9.42
C LEU A 18 13.78 -30.87 -9.75
N ALA A 19 12.56 -30.77 -10.25
CA ALA A 19 11.91 -29.48 -10.51
C ALA A 19 11.67 -28.72 -9.21
N ALA A 20 11.23 -29.37 -8.14
CA ALA A 20 11.05 -28.74 -6.83
C ALA A 20 12.38 -28.23 -6.24
N LEU A 21 13.46 -29.01 -6.36
CA LEU A 21 14.79 -28.61 -5.93
C LEU A 21 15.35 -27.42 -6.74
N ALA A 22 15.05 -27.33 -8.04
CA ALA A 22 15.45 -26.23 -8.89
C ALA A 22 14.68 -24.92 -8.59
N LEU A 23 13.45 -25.02 -8.09
CA LEU A 23 12.63 -23.85 -7.71
C LEU A 23 12.97 -23.29 -6.32
N LEU A 24 13.51 -24.09 -5.42
CA LEU A 24 13.90 -23.68 -4.07
C LEU A 24 14.83 -22.44 -4.06
N PRO A 25 15.95 -22.39 -4.82
CA PRO A 25 16.82 -21.20 -4.82
C PRO A 25 16.14 -19.98 -5.44
N LEU A 26 15.19 -20.15 -6.34
CA LEU A 26 14.39 -19.04 -6.91
C LEU A 26 13.45 -18.43 -5.86
N VAL A 27 12.80 -19.25 -5.05
CA VAL A 27 11.95 -18.79 -3.94
C VAL A 27 12.79 -18.11 -2.86
N VAL A 28 13.95 -18.68 -2.51
CA VAL A 28 14.89 -18.06 -1.56
C VAL A 28 15.41 -16.72 -2.09
N ALA A 29 15.80 -16.64 -3.35
CA ALA A 29 16.22 -15.38 -3.98
C ALA A 29 15.09 -14.34 -4.01
N TYR A 30 13.85 -14.75 -4.27
CA TYR A 30 12.69 -13.87 -4.25
C TYR A 30 12.41 -13.33 -2.83
N LEU A 31 12.52 -14.18 -1.81
CA LEU A 31 12.37 -13.78 -0.41
C LEU A 31 13.51 -12.86 0.06
N GLN A 32 14.73 -13.07 -0.45
CA GLN A 32 15.88 -12.21 -0.14
C GLN A 32 15.79 -10.84 -0.83
N LEU A 33 15.21 -10.74 -2.04
CA LEU A 33 14.95 -9.45 -2.70
C LEU A 33 13.97 -8.56 -1.91
N GLY A 34 13.07 -9.17 -1.11
CA GLY A 34 12.17 -8.43 -0.21
C GLY A 34 12.79 -8.08 1.15
N ALA A 35 13.94 -8.67 1.50
CA ALA A 35 14.56 -8.55 2.82
C ALA A 35 15.92 -7.84 2.83
N HIS A 36 16.35 -7.21 1.71
CA HIS A 36 17.55 -6.39 1.75
C HIS A 36 17.29 -5.11 2.55
N PRO A 37 17.81 -4.99 3.79
CA PRO A 37 18.05 -3.67 4.34
C PRO A 37 19.14 -3.05 3.47
N ASP A 38 18.87 -1.89 2.88
CA ASP A 38 19.83 -1.07 2.16
C ASP A 38 21.05 -0.82 3.05
N VAL A 39 22.08 -1.65 2.88
CA VAL A 39 23.35 -1.49 3.57
C VAL A 39 24.11 -0.40 2.83
N GLY A 40 24.08 0.81 3.37
CA GLY A 40 25.13 1.78 3.16
C GLY A 40 25.08 2.65 1.91
N ALA A 41 23.90 3.01 1.40
CA ALA A 41 23.82 4.17 0.52
C ALA A 41 23.96 5.44 1.37
N ARG A 42 25.02 6.24 1.11
CA ARG A 42 25.08 7.63 1.55
C ARG A 42 23.74 8.28 1.21
N ALA A 43 23.09 8.85 2.21
CA ALA A 43 21.78 9.47 2.06
C ALA A 43 21.90 10.65 1.08
N GLU A 44 21.62 10.43 -0.20
CA GLU A 44 21.24 11.52 -1.08
C GLU A 44 19.91 12.07 -0.60
N PRO A 45 19.71 13.40 -0.54
CA PRO A 45 18.51 14.02 0.03
C PRO A 45 17.17 13.51 -0.55
N GLY A 46 17.18 12.95 -1.77
CA GLY A 46 16.00 12.38 -2.42
C GLY A 46 15.54 11.04 -1.86
N HIS A 47 16.46 10.18 -1.41
CA HIS A 47 16.12 8.82 -0.96
C HIS A 47 15.27 8.78 0.32
N GLU A 48 15.42 9.78 1.19
CA GLU A 48 14.68 9.86 2.42
C GLU A 48 13.21 10.21 2.19
N THR A 49 12.96 11.19 1.34
CA THR A 49 11.60 11.57 0.92
C THR A 49 10.89 10.39 0.26
N ASP A 50 11.57 9.66 -0.63
CA ASP A 50 11.00 8.49 -1.30
C ASP A 50 10.61 7.36 -0.33
N ARG A 51 11.40 7.15 0.72
CA ARG A 51 11.08 6.17 1.77
C ARG A 51 9.83 6.57 2.55
N VAL A 52 9.72 7.84 2.92
CA VAL A 52 8.54 8.39 3.60
C VAL A 52 7.32 8.27 2.71
N VAL A 53 7.41 8.64 1.45
CA VAL A 53 6.31 8.51 0.46
C VAL A 53 5.84 7.06 0.38
N ARG A 54 6.73 6.11 0.13
CA ARG A 54 6.38 4.68 0.04
C ARG A 54 5.79 4.13 1.34
N ALA A 55 6.28 4.57 2.50
CA ALA A 55 5.71 4.15 3.77
C ALA A 55 4.28 4.68 3.94
N LEU A 56 4.05 5.95 3.60
CA LEU A 56 2.75 6.58 3.68
C LEU A 56 1.74 5.99 2.67
N GLU A 57 2.18 5.68 1.46
CA GLU A 57 1.36 4.98 0.45
C GLU A 57 0.88 3.62 0.94
N ARG A 58 1.77 2.83 1.54
CA ARG A 58 1.39 1.52 2.12
C ARG A 58 0.42 1.69 3.28
N ALA A 59 0.68 2.61 4.20
CA ALA A 59 -0.17 2.88 5.34
C ALA A 59 -1.58 3.35 4.91
N ALA A 60 -1.65 4.31 3.99
CA ALA A 60 -2.90 4.80 3.44
C ALA A 60 -3.66 3.73 2.66
N GLY A 61 -2.95 2.92 1.85
CA GLY A 61 -3.54 1.80 1.12
C GLY A 61 -4.10 0.71 2.05
N ASN A 62 -3.41 0.40 3.15
CA ASN A 62 -3.90 -0.54 4.16
C ASN A 62 -5.14 0.01 4.87
N ALA A 63 -5.10 1.27 5.31
CA ALA A 63 -6.22 1.93 5.95
C ALA A 63 -7.46 2.00 5.02
N SER A 64 -7.26 2.35 3.73
CA SER A 64 -8.34 2.37 2.73
C SER A 64 -9.00 1.00 2.57
N ARG A 65 -8.20 -0.06 2.42
CA ARG A 65 -8.73 -1.43 2.29
C ARG A 65 -9.49 -1.89 3.53
N ALA A 66 -9.04 -1.48 4.71
CA ALA A 66 -9.68 -1.89 5.97
C ALA A 66 -11.06 -1.26 6.19
N VAL A 67 -11.34 -0.11 5.57
CA VAL A 67 -12.58 0.64 5.82
C VAL A 67 -13.51 0.76 4.59
N SER A 68 -13.01 0.49 3.39
CA SER A 68 -13.83 0.59 2.17
C SER A 68 -14.87 -0.53 2.12
N GLY A 69 -16.12 -0.16 1.81
CA GLY A 69 -17.23 -1.10 1.73
C GLY A 69 -17.74 -1.60 3.09
N THR A 70 -17.40 -0.91 4.19
CA THR A 70 -17.90 -1.29 5.53
C THR A 70 -19.12 -0.50 5.97
N ASP A 71 -19.29 0.71 5.47
CA ASP A 71 -20.36 1.59 5.83
C ASP A 71 -21.19 2.02 4.60
N PRO A 72 -22.51 2.19 4.71
CA PRO A 72 -23.33 2.69 3.63
C PRO A 72 -22.97 4.14 3.26
N TRP A 73 -23.26 4.54 2.02
CA TRP A 73 -22.92 5.89 1.51
C TRP A 73 -23.51 7.03 2.36
N VAL A 74 -24.67 6.83 2.95
CA VAL A 74 -25.29 7.82 3.84
C VAL A 74 -24.48 8.07 5.10
N ASP A 75 -23.70 7.09 5.54
CA ASP A 75 -22.84 7.13 6.74
C ASP A 75 -21.35 7.30 6.42
N ARG A 76 -21.02 7.85 5.24
CA ARG A 76 -19.62 8.04 4.79
C ARG A 76 -18.71 8.77 5.78
N THR A 77 -19.27 9.54 6.68
CA THR A 77 -18.51 10.18 7.78
C THR A 77 -17.96 9.16 8.77
N ALA A 78 -18.63 8.02 8.97
CA ALA A 78 -18.14 6.92 9.80
C ALA A 78 -16.92 6.26 9.15
N THR A 79 -16.96 6.00 7.84
CA THR A 79 -15.83 5.49 7.06
C THR A 79 -14.62 6.45 7.14
N LEU A 80 -14.84 7.77 6.99
CA LEU A 80 -13.78 8.77 7.11
C LEU A 80 -13.14 8.77 8.51
N ALA A 81 -13.97 8.70 9.55
CA ALA A 81 -13.48 8.62 10.93
C ALA A 81 -12.73 7.30 11.21
N ALA A 82 -13.19 6.20 10.63
CA ALA A 82 -12.52 4.89 10.70
C ALA A 82 -11.16 4.92 9.97
N PHE A 83 -11.11 5.51 8.79
CA PHE A 83 -9.87 5.71 8.03
C PHE A 83 -8.84 6.49 8.85
N ASP A 84 -9.25 7.60 9.47
CA ASP A 84 -8.37 8.39 10.31
C ASP A 84 -7.84 7.63 11.52
N ARG A 85 -8.70 6.86 12.19
CA ARG A 85 -8.28 6.04 13.34
C ARG A 85 -7.27 4.98 12.91
N THR A 86 -7.50 4.34 11.77
CA THR A 86 -6.64 3.26 11.25
C THR A 86 -5.29 3.81 10.78
N LEU A 87 -5.26 4.95 10.10
CA LEU A 87 -4.02 5.56 9.59
C LEU A 87 -3.16 6.22 10.67
N ARG A 88 -3.76 6.68 11.76
CA ARG A 88 -3.10 7.49 12.79
C ARG A 88 -1.85 6.86 13.41
N PRO A 89 -1.83 5.56 13.78
CA PRO A 89 -0.63 4.91 14.33
C PRO A 89 0.53 4.95 13.34
N ASP A 90 0.29 4.51 12.11
CA ASP A 90 1.33 4.43 11.07
C ASP A 90 1.88 5.81 10.71
N ARG A 91 1.00 6.83 10.63
CA ARG A 91 1.42 8.20 10.39
C ARG A 91 2.32 8.70 11.51
N ARG A 92 1.99 8.45 12.77
CA ARG A 92 2.83 8.82 13.92
C ARG A 92 4.18 8.12 13.88
N GLU A 93 4.21 6.83 13.54
CA GLU A 93 5.43 6.09 13.39
C GLU A 93 6.31 6.70 12.28
N ILE A 94 5.75 7.03 11.12
CA ILE A 94 6.47 7.70 10.02
C ILE A 94 7.03 9.05 10.47
N GLU A 95 6.27 9.85 11.21
CA GLU A 95 6.67 11.18 11.68
C GLU A 95 7.78 11.11 12.74
N THR A 96 7.86 10.03 13.53
CA THR A 96 8.80 9.89 14.65
C THR A 96 10.00 8.98 14.36
N ALA A 97 9.93 8.15 13.34
CA ALA A 97 10.89 7.08 13.04
C ALA A 97 12.36 7.53 12.92
N ARG A 98 12.63 8.83 12.78
CA ARG A 98 13.97 9.38 12.50
C ARG A 98 14.35 10.58 13.34
N LEU A 99 13.60 10.86 14.37
CA LEU A 99 13.92 11.94 15.31
C LEU A 99 15.28 11.70 16.00
N ASP A 100 15.66 10.43 16.21
CA ASP A 100 16.97 10.01 16.72
C ASP A 100 18.15 10.42 15.82
N ARG A 101 17.91 10.63 14.52
CA ARG A 101 18.90 11.08 13.54
C ARG A 101 18.79 12.59 13.24
N GLY A 102 17.94 13.31 13.97
CA GLY A 102 17.69 14.72 13.75
C GLY A 102 16.73 15.03 12.59
N VAL A 103 16.28 14.03 11.83
CA VAL A 103 15.36 14.23 10.71
C VAL A 103 13.92 14.33 11.23
N SER A 104 13.26 15.44 10.92
CA SER A 104 11.85 15.67 11.25
C SER A 104 10.99 15.49 10.01
N VAL A 105 9.98 14.63 10.12
CA VAL A 105 8.98 14.41 9.06
C VAL A 105 7.64 14.93 9.56
N ARG A 106 6.96 15.71 8.73
CA ARG A 106 5.59 16.17 8.99
C ARG A 106 4.69 15.78 7.85
N VAL A 107 3.59 15.12 8.16
CA VAL A 107 2.57 14.66 7.20
C VAL A 107 1.27 15.38 7.49
N ARG A 108 0.75 16.12 6.50
CA ARG A 108 -0.54 16.82 6.57
C ARG A 108 -1.42 16.41 5.41
N ARG A 109 -2.74 16.44 5.59
CA ARG A 109 -3.68 16.28 4.51
C ARG A 109 -3.63 17.48 3.58
N ASN A 110 -3.83 17.25 2.27
CA ASN A 110 -3.85 18.30 1.26
C ASN A 110 -5.19 18.26 0.51
N THR A 111 -6.15 19.05 0.97
CA THR A 111 -7.50 19.10 0.40
C THR A 111 -7.47 19.59 -1.05
N THR A 112 -6.66 20.62 -1.36
CA THR A 112 -6.55 21.15 -2.72
C THR A 112 -6.04 20.10 -3.72
N ALA A 113 -5.03 19.31 -3.31
CA ALA A 113 -4.55 18.22 -4.17
C ALA A 113 -5.59 17.10 -4.33
N ALA A 114 -6.38 16.81 -3.29
CA ALA A 114 -7.46 15.84 -3.37
C ALA A 114 -8.59 16.30 -4.30
N GLU A 115 -8.96 17.59 -4.24
CA GLU A 115 -9.98 18.19 -5.12
C GLU A 115 -9.56 18.19 -6.60
N SER A 116 -8.26 18.29 -6.88
CA SER A 116 -7.72 18.23 -8.22
C SER A 116 -7.50 16.82 -8.77
N TRP A 117 -7.80 15.79 -7.98
CA TRP A 117 -7.59 14.39 -8.38
C TRP A 117 -8.55 13.97 -9.49
N PRO A 118 -8.04 13.48 -10.65
CA PRO A 118 -8.87 13.23 -11.84
C PRO A 118 -9.66 11.91 -11.79
N GLY A 119 -9.48 11.11 -10.74
CA GLY A 119 -10.07 9.76 -10.64
C GLY A 119 -11.57 9.72 -10.29
N CYS A 120 -12.21 10.90 -10.14
CA CYS A 120 -13.66 11.03 -9.96
C CYS A 120 -14.32 11.65 -11.20
N PRO A 121 -14.52 10.90 -12.27
CA PRO A 121 -15.13 11.42 -13.46
C PRO A 121 -16.56 11.89 -13.18
N SER A 122 -16.87 13.11 -13.57
CA SER A 122 -18.22 13.65 -13.59
C SER A 122 -18.85 13.40 -14.96
N GLY A 123 -20.13 13.01 -14.99
CA GLY A 123 -20.86 12.84 -16.25
C GLY A 123 -21.75 11.60 -16.29
N PRO A 124 -22.57 11.45 -17.35
CA PRO A 124 -23.58 10.40 -17.45
C PRO A 124 -23.02 8.98 -17.64
N ASN A 125 -21.74 8.85 -18.06
CA ASN A 125 -21.09 7.56 -18.33
C ASN A 125 -20.18 7.09 -17.17
N ARG A 126 -20.36 7.61 -15.96
CA ARG A 126 -19.55 7.18 -14.82
C ARG A 126 -19.94 5.75 -14.41
N GLN A 127 -18.93 4.94 -14.16
CA GLN A 127 -19.09 3.54 -13.76
C GLN A 127 -19.55 3.39 -12.30
N PHE A 128 -19.30 4.39 -11.45
CA PHE A 128 -19.60 4.38 -10.03
C PHE A 128 -20.36 5.67 -9.64
N GLY A 129 -20.91 5.70 -8.44
CA GLY A 129 -21.66 6.82 -7.90
C GLY A 129 -20.85 8.09 -7.64
N ASP A 130 -21.38 8.95 -6.79
CA ASP A 130 -20.81 10.25 -6.50
C ASP A 130 -19.46 10.16 -5.78
N CYS A 131 -18.59 11.14 -6.06
CA CYS A 131 -17.37 11.36 -5.30
C CYS A 131 -17.51 12.60 -4.42
N VAL A 132 -16.97 12.50 -3.21
CA VAL A 132 -16.89 13.64 -2.27
C VAL A 132 -15.47 13.73 -1.73
N VAL A 133 -14.94 14.95 -1.68
CA VAL A 133 -13.67 15.25 -1.00
C VAL A 133 -13.97 15.77 0.40
N HIS A 134 -13.33 15.19 1.39
CA HIS A 134 -13.41 15.64 2.77
C HIS A 134 -12.02 15.59 3.41
N ASP A 135 -11.51 16.75 3.84
CA ASP A 135 -10.22 16.90 4.50
C ASP A 135 -9.08 16.09 3.81
N GLY A 136 -8.94 16.25 2.49
CA GLY A 136 -7.91 15.59 1.70
C GLY A 136 -8.12 14.10 1.43
N VAL A 137 -9.28 13.53 1.81
CA VAL A 137 -9.71 12.16 1.47
C VAL A 137 -10.79 12.23 0.43
N VAL A 138 -10.68 11.42 -0.61
CA VAL A 138 -11.70 11.24 -1.63
C VAL A 138 -12.43 9.94 -1.36
N VAL A 139 -13.73 10.02 -1.16
CA VAL A 139 -14.62 8.87 -1.06
C VAL A 139 -15.56 8.79 -2.24
N GLN A 140 -15.91 7.58 -2.64
CA GLN A 140 -16.80 7.32 -3.77
C GLN A 140 -17.88 6.32 -3.38
N GLU A 141 -19.08 6.58 -3.84
CA GLU A 141 -20.18 5.62 -3.75
C GLU A 141 -19.97 4.46 -4.72
N ARG A 142 -20.06 3.24 -4.22
CA ARG A 142 -20.05 2.01 -5.01
C ARG A 142 -21.04 1.02 -4.42
N ALA A 143 -22.09 0.68 -5.15
CA ALA A 143 -23.14 -0.22 -4.70
C ALA A 143 -23.76 0.18 -3.33
N GLU A 144 -24.05 1.47 -3.17
CA GLU A 144 -24.60 2.08 -1.95
C GLU A 144 -23.64 2.09 -0.74
N GLU A 145 -22.40 1.64 -0.92
CA GLU A 145 -21.34 1.63 0.10
C GLU A 145 -20.31 2.73 -0.15
N THR A 146 -19.54 3.05 0.89
CA THR A 146 -18.50 4.08 0.86
C THR A 146 -17.13 3.46 0.65
N TYR A 147 -16.43 3.92 -0.38
CA TYR A 147 -15.06 3.50 -0.69
C TYR A 147 -14.10 4.68 -0.62
N VAL A 148 -13.00 4.53 0.09
CA VAL A 148 -11.88 5.48 0.05
C VAL A 148 -11.07 5.19 -1.22
N VAL A 149 -11.09 6.12 -2.17
CA VAL A 149 -10.49 5.94 -3.51
C VAL A 149 -9.19 6.70 -3.70
N ALA A 150 -8.99 7.80 -2.95
CA ALA A 150 -7.74 8.53 -2.92
C ALA A 150 -7.56 9.27 -1.60
N VAL A 151 -6.32 9.61 -1.29
CA VAL A 151 -5.97 10.53 -0.22
C VAL A 151 -4.74 11.33 -0.63
N ALA A 152 -4.78 12.63 -0.39
CA ALA A 152 -3.67 13.51 -0.71
C ALA A 152 -2.97 14.00 0.56
N PHE A 153 -1.64 14.02 0.54
CA PHE A 153 -0.80 14.47 1.64
C PHE A 153 0.22 15.52 1.17
N GLU A 154 0.49 16.46 2.02
CA GLU A 154 1.68 17.30 1.98
C GLU A 154 2.71 16.70 2.95
N ILE A 155 3.92 16.43 2.46
CA ILE A 155 5.01 15.87 3.24
C ILE A 155 6.12 16.91 3.29
N ARG A 156 6.57 17.24 4.51
CA ARG A 156 7.74 18.07 4.74
C ARG A 156 8.78 17.26 5.48
N VAL A 157 9.95 17.13 4.88
CA VAL A 157 11.13 16.52 5.49
C VAL A 157 12.11 17.65 5.81
N ILE A 158 12.51 17.78 7.07
CA ILE A 158 13.47 18.77 7.54
C ILE A 158 14.68 17.99 8.04
N ASP A 159 15.78 18.12 7.31
CA ASP A 159 17.08 17.58 7.67
C ASP A 159 17.96 18.76 8.12
N PRO A 160 18.47 18.77 9.35
CA PRO A 160 19.27 19.88 9.89
C PRO A 160 20.76 19.83 9.46
N SER A 161 21.15 18.97 8.48
CA SER A 161 22.54 18.85 8.02
C SER A 161 23.12 20.11 7.42
#